data_ea06834fb61d2db2cb3ddc72671345fb
#
_entry.id   ea06834fb61d2db2cb3ddc72671345fb
#
_cell.length_a   1.000
_cell.length_b   1.000
_cell.length_c   1.000
_cell.angle_alpha   90.00
_cell.angle_beta   90.00
_cell.angle_gamma   90.00
#
_symmetry.space_group_name_H-M   'P 1'
#
loop_
_entity.id
_entity.type
_entity.pdbx_description
1 polymer ?
#
loop_
_entity_poly.entity_id
_entity_poly.type
_entity_poly.pdbx_seq_one_letter_code
_entity_poly.pdbx_strand_id
1 'polypeptide(L)'
;MSSIENRDKNTIAELKKALTSHGFFTITEHGISDEVLEDSYKLSKDFFSLSSEIKNTYAHPEKAGARGYTPFGKETAVGEKTPDLKEFWHHGPVIDDTFDIRISENIAVPELPKFNEQFDLLFTQLNSLGMKVLSAIAVILEKDSTFFDDWVLKGNSLLRLI
;
A
#
# COMPACT_ATOMS: atom_id res chain seq x y z
N MET A 1 -7.02 9.71 -14.71
CA MET A 1 -5.54 9.75 -14.52
C MET A 1 -4.87 10.86 -15.32
N SER A 2 -5.11 10.97 -16.61
CA SER A 2 -4.52 12.04 -17.47
C SER A 2 -4.70 13.45 -16.89
N SER A 3 -5.84 13.75 -16.26
CA SER A 3 -6.12 15.08 -15.67
C SER A 3 -5.22 15.41 -14.48
N ILE A 4 -4.93 14.44 -13.61
CA ILE A 4 -3.98 14.60 -12.49
C ILE A 4 -2.55 14.73 -13.03
N GLU A 5 -2.16 13.89 -13.99
CA GLU A 5 -0.84 13.93 -14.61
C GLU A 5 -0.58 15.24 -15.34
N ASN A 6 -1.58 15.73 -16.08
CA ASN A 6 -1.50 16.98 -16.80
C ASN A 6 -1.73 18.21 -15.89
N ARG A 7 -2.00 18.00 -14.60
CA ARG A 7 -2.27 19.05 -13.60
C ARG A 7 -3.36 20.03 -14.07
N ASP A 8 -4.42 19.45 -14.64
CA ASP A 8 -5.56 20.25 -15.06
C ASP A 8 -6.08 21.12 -13.90
N LYS A 9 -6.30 22.42 -14.14
CA LYS A 9 -6.64 23.38 -13.09
C LYS A 9 -7.93 23.03 -12.35
N ASN A 10 -8.92 22.48 -13.06
CA ASN A 10 -10.18 22.08 -12.43
C ASN A 10 -9.95 20.87 -11.52
N THR A 11 -9.22 19.86 -11.98
CA THR A 11 -8.89 18.68 -11.19
C THR A 11 -8.09 19.04 -9.93
N ILE A 12 -7.12 19.95 -10.03
CA ILE A 12 -6.37 20.45 -8.87
C ILE A 12 -7.28 21.19 -7.89
N ALA A 13 -8.20 22.02 -8.38
CA ALA A 13 -9.15 22.75 -7.54
C ALA A 13 -10.14 21.81 -6.83
N GLU A 14 -10.65 20.80 -7.53
CA GLU A 14 -11.52 19.77 -6.96
C GLU A 14 -10.80 18.93 -5.89
N LEU A 15 -9.56 18.50 -6.15
CA LEU A 15 -8.74 17.79 -5.18
C LEU A 15 -8.50 18.64 -3.94
N LYS A 16 -8.13 19.92 -4.10
CA LYS A 16 -7.97 20.86 -2.99
C LYS A 16 -9.25 20.97 -2.17
N LYS A 17 -10.39 21.16 -2.83
CA LYS A 17 -11.70 21.25 -2.16
C LYS A 17 -12.02 19.97 -1.39
N ALA A 18 -11.83 18.79 -1.99
CA ALA A 18 -12.10 17.51 -1.34
C ALA A 18 -11.26 17.33 -0.07
N LEU A 19 -9.93 17.59 -0.17
CA LEU A 19 -9.01 17.47 0.96
C LEU A 19 -9.31 18.46 2.10
N THR A 20 -9.68 19.71 1.78
CA THR A 20 -9.93 20.73 2.81
C THR A 20 -11.33 20.67 3.42
N SER A 21 -12.33 20.14 2.69
CA SER A 21 -13.74 20.11 3.14
C SER A 21 -14.13 18.74 3.72
N HIS A 22 -13.62 17.65 3.17
CA HIS A 22 -14.02 16.28 3.53
C HIS A 22 -12.87 15.46 4.12
N GLY A 23 -11.62 15.78 3.79
CA GLY A 23 -10.43 15.03 4.22
C GLY A 23 -10.18 13.74 3.41
N PHE A 24 -11.01 13.42 2.43
CA PHE A 24 -10.85 12.26 1.55
C PHE A 24 -11.39 12.52 0.14
N PHE A 25 -11.00 11.69 -0.81
CA PHE A 25 -11.45 11.71 -2.19
C PHE A 25 -11.36 10.31 -2.80
N THR A 26 -12.01 10.13 -3.94
CA THR A 26 -11.90 8.92 -4.76
C THR A 26 -11.25 9.25 -6.10
N ILE A 27 -10.55 8.28 -6.66
CA ILE A 27 -9.93 8.41 -7.99
C ILE A 27 -10.61 7.41 -8.92
N THR A 28 -11.12 7.91 -10.05
CA THR A 28 -11.59 7.11 -11.17
C THR A 28 -10.52 7.04 -12.25
N GLU A 29 -10.61 6.08 -13.15
CA GLU A 29 -9.65 5.93 -14.25
C GLU A 29 -8.19 5.88 -13.76
N HIS A 30 -7.95 5.21 -12.63
CA HIS A 30 -6.64 5.13 -11.97
C HIS A 30 -5.59 4.34 -12.75
N GLY A 31 -5.96 3.67 -13.84
CA GLY A 31 -5.05 2.95 -14.73
C GLY A 31 -4.64 1.55 -14.23
N ILE A 32 -5.09 1.12 -13.05
CA ILE A 32 -4.94 -0.25 -12.58
C ILE A 32 -6.07 -1.07 -13.21
N SER A 33 -5.73 -2.16 -13.92
CA SER A 33 -6.74 -2.97 -14.60
C SER A 33 -7.61 -3.76 -13.61
N ASP A 34 -8.86 -4.03 -14.00
CA ASP A 34 -9.77 -4.86 -13.20
C ASP A 34 -9.18 -6.25 -12.97
N GLU A 35 -8.49 -6.83 -13.95
CA GLU A 35 -7.81 -8.12 -13.84
C GLU A 35 -6.78 -8.12 -12.68
N VAL A 36 -5.93 -7.09 -12.58
CA VAL A 36 -4.96 -6.97 -11.49
C VAL A 36 -5.66 -6.88 -10.14
N LEU A 37 -6.76 -6.14 -10.05
CA LEU A 37 -7.53 -6.02 -8.81
C LEU A 37 -8.22 -7.33 -8.44
N GLU A 38 -8.89 -7.98 -9.39
CA GLU A 38 -9.62 -9.25 -9.17
C GLU A 38 -8.66 -10.37 -8.75
N ASP A 39 -7.53 -10.53 -9.45
CA ASP A 39 -6.51 -11.51 -9.09
C ASP A 39 -5.89 -11.24 -7.72
N SER A 40 -5.67 -9.98 -7.36
CA SER A 40 -5.18 -9.60 -6.04
C SER A 40 -6.21 -9.92 -4.95
N TYR A 41 -7.49 -9.61 -5.16
CA TYR A 41 -8.56 -9.99 -4.21
C TYR A 41 -8.68 -11.50 -4.06
N LYS A 42 -8.59 -12.25 -5.16
CA LYS A 42 -8.62 -13.71 -5.12
C LYS A 42 -7.46 -14.28 -4.31
N LEU A 43 -6.22 -13.86 -4.60
CA LEU A 43 -5.04 -14.32 -3.88
C LEU A 43 -5.06 -13.91 -2.41
N SER A 44 -5.57 -12.71 -2.07
CA SER A 44 -5.81 -12.32 -0.68
C SER A 44 -6.75 -13.29 0.02
N LYS A 45 -7.90 -13.61 -0.60
CA LYS A 45 -8.86 -14.55 -0.07
C LYS A 45 -8.26 -15.95 0.08
N ASP A 46 -7.51 -16.40 -0.91
CA ASP A 46 -6.84 -17.70 -0.87
C ASP A 46 -5.83 -17.76 0.30
N PHE A 47 -5.03 -16.72 0.52
CA PHE A 47 -4.10 -16.63 1.65
C PHE A 47 -4.83 -16.68 3.00
N PHE A 48 -5.84 -15.84 3.20
CA PHE A 48 -6.56 -15.81 4.48
C PHE A 48 -7.39 -17.08 4.73
N SER A 49 -7.64 -17.88 3.70
CA SER A 49 -8.28 -19.21 3.81
C SER A 49 -7.31 -20.34 4.18
N LEU A 50 -6.00 -20.11 4.18
CA LEU A 50 -5.02 -21.07 4.67
C LEU A 50 -5.23 -21.35 6.16
N SER A 51 -4.79 -22.52 6.62
CA SER A 51 -4.89 -22.86 8.05
C SER A 51 -4.12 -21.86 8.90
N SER A 52 -4.57 -21.67 10.15
CA SER A 52 -3.88 -20.77 11.08
C SER A 52 -2.43 -21.22 11.34
N GLU A 53 -2.15 -22.51 11.29
CA GLU A 53 -0.81 -23.05 11.42
C GLU A 53 0.10 -22.54 10.30
N ILE A 54 -0.35 -22.63 9.05
CA ILE A 54 0.41 -22.13 7.88
C ILE A 54 0.55 -20.62 7.97
N LYS A 55 -0.54 -19.88 8.17
CA LYS A 55 -0.48 -18.42 8.26
C LYS A 55 0.51 -17.92 9.32
N ASN A 56 0.54 -18.59 10.49
CA ASN A 56 1.43 -18.21 11.58
C ASN A 56 2.91 -18.42 11.27
N THR A 57 3.29 -19.27 10.31
CA THR A 57 4.70 -19.39 9.87
C THR A 57 5.21 -18.11 9.21
N TYR A 58 4.31 -17.26 8.72
CA TYR A 58 4.59 -15.96 8.10
C TYR A 58 4.54 -14.79 9.09
N ALA A 59 4.29 -15.05 10.36
CA ALA A 59 4.33 -14.02 11.41
C ALA A 59 5.78 -13.79 11.85
N HIS A 60 6.31 -12.61 11.56
CA HIS A 60 7.69 -12.21 11.84
C HIS A 60 7.75 -11.04 12.83
N PRO A 61 7.64 -11.31 14.15
CA PRO A 61 7.65 -10.25 15.18
C PRO A 61 8.93 -9.39 15.14
N GLU A 62 10.05 -9.98 14.75
CA GLU A 62 11.35 -9.32 14.60
C GLU A 62 11.35 -8.24 13.51
N LYS A 63 10.40 -8.30 12.57
CA LYS A 63 10.20 -7.29 11.51
C LYS A 63 9.21 -6.19 11.94
N ALA A 64 8.79 -6.17 13.20
CA ALA A 64 7.82 -5.20 13.75
C ALA A 64 6.53 -5.06 12.90
N GLY A 65 6.09 -6.15 12.28
CA GLY A 65 4.91 -6.17 11.41
C GLY A 65 5.09 -5.47 10.06
N ALA A 66 6.31 -5.08 9.69
CA ALA A 66 6.55 -4.39 8.41
C ALA A 66 6.44 -5.30 7.18
N ARG A 67 6.45 -6.61 7.35
CA ARG A 67 6.28 -7.62 6.29
C ARG A 67 5.61 -8.86 6.85
N GLY A 68 4.84 -9.54 5.99
CA GLY A 68 4.23 -10.81 6.31
C GLY A 68 2.92 -10.68 7.09
N TYR A 69 2.58 -11.72 7.79
CA TYR A 69 1.28 -11.92 8.43
C TYR A 69 1.25 -11.40 9.87
N THR A 70 0.16 -10.74 10.21
CA THR A 70 -0.17 -10.38 11.60
C THR A 70 -1.47 -11.07 12.01
N PRO A 71 -1.42 -11.98 13.01
CA PRO A 71 -2.59 -12.72 13.48
C PRO A 71 -3.61 -11.86 14.21
N PHE A 72 -4.84 -12.39 14.35
CA PHE A 72 -5.86 -11.82 15.23
C PHE A 72 -5.33 -11.53 16.64
N GLY A 73 -5.79 -10.42 17.22
CA GLY A 73 -5.48 -10.08 18.60
C GLY A 73 -4.04 -9.62 18.86
N LYS A 74 -3.30 -9.23 17.82
CA LYS A 74 -1.94 -8.69 17.95
C LYS A 74 -1.90 -7.17 17.88
N GLU A 75 -2.76 -6.56 17.08
CA GLU A 75 -2.85 -5.10 16.99
C GLU A 75 -3.93 -4.58 17.94
N THR A 76 -3.61 -3.51 18.64
CA THR A 76 -4.56 -2.80 19.52
C THR A 76 -4.56 -1.34 19.13
N ALA A 77 -5.73 -0.77 18.89
CA ALA A 77 -5.85 0.64 18.56
C ALA A 77 -5.32 1.53 19.70
N VAL A 78 -4.75 2.67 19.34
CA VAL A 78 -4.22 3.62 20.32
C VAL A 78 -5.33 4.07 21.29
N GLY A 79 -5.11 3.86 22.57
CA GLY A 79 -6.08 4.19 23.64
C GLY A 79 -7.05 3.06 24.00
N GLU A 80 -7.06 1.96 23.25
CA GLU A 80 -7.91 0.80 23.54
C GLU A 80 -7.16 -0.26 24.36
N LYS A 81 -7.92 -1.10 25.09
CA LYS A 81 -7.38 -2.21 25.88
C LYS A 81 -7.64 -3.57 25.24
N THR A 82 -8.60 -3.62 24.33
CA THR A 82 -8.99 -4.85 23.66
C THR A 82 -8.33 -4.93 22.29
N PRO A 83 -7.65 -6.03 21.96
CA PRO A 83 -7.07 -6.22 20.62
C PRO A 83 -8.14 -6.23 19.52
N ASP A 84 -7.75 -5.75 18.35
CA ASP A 84 -8.59 -5.76 17.15
C ASP A 84 -8.87 -7.18 16.68
N LEU A 85 -10.10 -7.44 16.27
CA LEU A 85 -10.51 -8.70 15.65
C LEU A 85 -10.26 -8.65 14.13
N LYS A 86 -9.00 -8.41 13.77
CA LYS A 86 -8.54 -8.43 12.38
C LYS A 86 -7.23 -9.20 12.27
N GLU A 87 -7.02 -9.80 11.12
CA GLU A 87 -5.75 -10.32 10.66
C GLU A 87 -5.35 -9.58 9.38
N PHE A 88 -4.07 -9.48 9.09
CA PHE A 88 -3.63 -8.78 7.90
C PHE A 88 -2.27 -9.27 7.41
N TRP A 89 -1.99 -8.97 6.15
CA TRP A 89 -0.69 -9.15 5.52
C TRP A 89 -0.12 -7.81 5.10
N HIS A 90 1.18 -7.60 5.33
CA HIS A 90 1.92 -6.47 4.80
C HIS A 90 2.87 -6.89 3.69
N HIS A 91 2.75 -6.18 2.57
CA HIS A 91 3.62 -6.29 1.42
C HIS A 91 4.28 -4.94 1.14
N GLY A 92 5.56 -4.92 0.86
CA GLY A 92 6.33 -3.70 0.63
C GLY A 92 6.85 -3.59 -0.81
N PRO A 93 7.74 -2.63 -1.08
CA PRO A 93 8.40 -2.51 -2.38
C PRO A 93 9.27 -3.74 -2.68
N VAL A 94 9.50 -3.99 -3.95
CA VAL A 94 10.64 -4.79 -4.40
C VAL A 94 11.89 -3.95 -4.16
N ILE A 95 12.81 -4.47 -3.35
CA ILE A 95 14.02 -3.73 -2.96
C ILE A 95 15.22 -4.14 -3.78
N ASP A 96 16.13 -3.19 -3.98
CA ASP A 96 17.44 -3.36 -4.60
C ASP A 96 18.54 -2.72 -3.73
N ASP A 97 19.77 -2.73 -4.18
CA ASP A 97 20.94 -2.21 -3.45
C ASP A 97 20.88 -0.68 -3.15
N THR A 98 19.88 0.01 -3.67
CA THR A 98 19.68 1.44 -3.47
C THR A 98 18.74 1.77 -2.30
N PHE A 99 18.07 0.76 -1.72
CA PHE A 99 17.23 0.93 -0.55
C PHE A 99 18.06 0.91 0.75
N ASP A 100 17.49 1.50 1.81
CA ASP A 100 18.08 1.40 3.15
C ASP A 100 18.10 -0.08 3.60
N ILE A 101 19.24 -0.55 4.09
CA ILE A 101 19.45 -1.94 4.53
C ILE A 101 18.47 -2.40 5.63
N ARG A 102 17.83 -1.47 6.32
CA ARG A 102 16.81 -1.75 7.34
C ARG A 102 15.45 -2.12 6.75
N ILE A 103 15.23 -1.87 5.45
CA ILE A 103 14.00 -2.22 4.77
C ILE A 103 14.08 -3.70 4.38
N SER A 104 13.17 -4.50 4.93
CA SER A 104 13.14 -5.95 4.67
C SER A 104 12.53 -6.28 3.32
N GLU A 105 13.00 -7.36 2.70
CA GLU A 105 12.37 -7.98 1.53
C GLU A 105 10.97 -8.53 1.86
N ASN A 106 10.16 -8.68 0.82
CA ASN A 106 8.87 -9.36 0.90
C ASN A 106 9.07 -10.84 1.22
N ILE A 107 8.12 -11.43 1.93
CA ILE A 107 8.17 -12.83 2.33
C ILE A 107 7.50 -13.67 1.26
N ALA A 108 8.17 -14.73 0.79
CA ALA A 108 7.59 -15.67 -0.18
C ALA A 108 6.51 -16.55 0.46
N VAL A 109 5.45 -16.84 -0.30
CA VAL A 109 4.34 -17.73 0.09
C VAL A 109 4.31 -18.94 -0.85
N PRO A 110 5.08 -20.00 -0.56
CA PRO A 110 5.19 -21.18 -1.44
C PRO A 110 3.85 -21.86 -1.75
N GLU A 111 2.88 -21.80 -0.84
CA GLU A 111 1.54 -22.37 -1.02
C GLU A 111 0.74 -21.64 -2.12
N LEU A 112 1.12 -20.40 -2.43
CA LEU A 112 0.50 -19.56 -3.44
C LEU A 112 1.57 -19.00 -4.38
N PRO A 113 2.05 -19.76 -5.38
CA PRO A 113 3.25 -19.41 -6.16
C PRO A 113 3.19 -18.05 -6.88
N LYS A 114 1.99 -17.53 -7.17
CA LYS A 114 1.81 -16.22 -7.80
C LYS A 114 1.66 -15.06 -6.81
N PHE A 115 1.67 -15.33 -5.52
CA PHE A 115 1.34 -14.35 -4.49
C PHE A 115 2.26 -13.13 -4.54
N ASN A 116 3.57 -13.35 -4.47
CA ASN A 116 4.52 -12.23 -4.47
C ASN A 116 4.49 -11.46 -5.80
N GLU A 117 4.53 -12.16 -6.94
CA GLU A 117 4.47 -11.52 -8.26
C GLU A 117 3.25 -10.60 -8.42
N GLN A 118 2.08 -11.08 -8.00
CA GLN A 118 0.84 -10.31 -8.08
C GLN A 118 0.84 -9.08 -7.17
N PHE A 119 1.32 -9.23 -5.92
CA PHE A 119 1.36 -8.11 -5.00
C PHE A 119 2.52 -7.14 -5.24
N ASP A 120 3.62 -7.58 -5.81
CA ASP A 120 4.68 -6.71 -6.33
C ASP A 120 4.14 -5.82 -7.47
N LEU A 121 3.36 -6.41 -8.38
CA LEU A 121 2.70 -5.68 -9.46
C LEU A 121 1.69 -4.65 -8.92
N LEU A 122 0.77 -5.08 -8.05
CA LEU A 122 -0.24 -4.20 -7.46
C LEU A 122 0.42 -3.08 -6.65
N PHE A 123 1.42 -3.41 -5.82
CA PHE A 123 2.18 -2.44 -5.04
C PHE A 123 2.80 -1.37 -5.95
N THR A 124 3.47 -1.80 -7.02
CA THR A 124 4.15 -0.89 -7.95
C THR A 124 3.15 0.07 -8.61
N GLN A 125 1.99 -0.43 -9.04
CA GLN A 125 0.95 0.40 -9.66
C GLN A 125 0.33 1.38 -8.66
N LEU A 126 0.00 0.93 -7.43
CA LEU A 126 -0.53 1.79 -6.38
C LEU A 126 0.50 2.83 -5.92
N ASN A 127 1.75 2.46 -5.79
CA ASN A 127 2.83 3.39 -5.42
C ASN A 127 3.00 4.47 -6.51
N SER A 128 3.01 4.09 -7.78
CA SER A 128 3.06 5.04 -8.90
C SER A 128 1.85 6.00 -8.88
N LEU A 129 0.66 5.49 -8.61
CA LEU A 129 -0.54 6.32 -8.45
C LEU A 129 -0.40 7.29 -7.27
N GLY A 130 0.09 6.80 -6.13
CA GLY A 130 0.34 7.61 -4.93
C GLY A 130 1.32 8.76 -5.19
N MET A 131 2.41 8.50 -5.93
CA MET A 131 3.37 9.55 -6.32
C MET A 131 2.74 10.65 -7.16
N LYS A 132 1.87 10.29 -8.11
CA LYS A 132 1.13 11.27 -8.93
C LYS A 132 0.19 12.14 -8.09
N VAL A 133 -0.47 11.54 -7.11
CA VAL A 133 -1.33 12.24 -6.14
C VAL A 133 -0.51 13.18 -5.27
N LEU A 134 0.62 12.74 -4.74
CA LEU A 134 1.52 13.57 -3.94
C LEU A 134 2.07 14.75 -4.74
N SER A 135 2.44 14.54 -6.01
CA SER A 135 2.83 15.62 -6.92
C SER A 135 1.71 16.66 -7.10
N ALA A 136 0.45 16.24 -7.24
CA ALA A 136 -0.68 17.16 -7.31
C ALA A 136 -0.92 17.91 -5.99
N ILE A 137 -0.75 17.23 -4.84
CA ILE A 137 -0.84 17.85 -3.51
C ILE A 137 0.27 18.88 -3.32
N ALA A 138 1.50 18.60 -3.76
CA ALA A 138 2.60 19.56 -3.70
C ALA A 138 2.23 20.88 -4.43
N VAL A 139 1.64 20.78 -5.63
CA VAL A 139 1.15 21.96 -6.38
C VAL A 139 0.05 22.72 -5.62
N ILE A 140 -0.88 22.02 -4.97
CA ILE A 140 -1.92 22.63 -4.11
C ILE A 140 -1.28 23.43 -2.96
N LEU A 141 -0.16 22.94 -2.42
CA LEU A 141 0.61 23.56 -1.35
C LEU A 141 1.60 24.63 -1.84
N GLU A 142 1.54 25.00 -3.12
CA GLU A 142 2.46 25.96 -3.75
C GLU A 142 3.93 25.55 -3.63
N LYS A 143 4.19 24.23 -3.69
CA LYS A 143 5.51 23.61 -3.68
C LYS A 143 5.88 23.08 -5.05
N ASP A 144 7.17 22.79 -5.23
CA ASP A 144 7.61 22.04 -6.40
C ASP A 144 6.90 20.68 -6.45
N SER A 145 6.58 20.20 -7.65
CA SER A 145 5.87 18.94 -7.83
C SER A 145 6.60 17.72 -7.32
N THR A 146 7.89 17.80 -7.12
CA THR A 146 8.78 16.76 -6.57
C THR A 146 9.02 16.92 -5.06
N PHE A 147 8.34 17.85 -4.40
CA PHE A 147 8.56 18.19 -3.00
C PHE A 147 8.55 16.98 -2.04
N PHE A 148 7.73 15.98 -2.34
CA PHE A 148 7.60 14.78 -1.50
C PHE A 148 8.54 13.62 -1.92
N ASP A 149 9.23 13.73 -3.06
CA ASP A 149 9.97 12.61 -3.64
C ASP A 149 11.03 12.06 -2.70
N ASP A 150 11.84 12.93 -2.09
CA ASP A 150 12.90 12.52 -1.17
C ASP A 150 12.39 11.81 0.10
N TRP A 151 11.10 11.99 0.44
CA TRP A 151 10.50 11.39 1.63
C TRP A 151 9.86 10.03 1.35
N VAL A 152 9.47 9.78 0.10
CA VAL A 152 8.70 8.59 -0.27
C VAL A 152 9.42 7.67 -1.25
N LEU A 153 10.34 8.19 -2.06
CA LEU A 153 11.17 7.37 -2.93
C LEU A 153 12.03 6.43 -2.08
N LYS A 154 12.00 5.14 -2.42
CA LYS A 154 12.73 4.10 -1.68
C LYS A 154 12.41 4.03 -0.19
N GLY A 155 11.25 4.56 0.19
CA GLY A 155 10.72 4.47 1.55
C GLY A 155 10.12 3.09 1.84
N ASN A 156 9.78 2.85 3.11
CA ASN A 156 9.13 1.62 3.56
C ASN A 156 7.61 1.74 3.47
N SER A 157 7.08 2.09 2.29
CA SER A 157 5.64 2.08 2.03
C SER A 157 5.08 0.66 2.15
N LEU A 158 3.83 0.54 2.59
CA LEU A 158 3.19 -0.75 2.83
C LEU A 158 1.86 -0.85 2.10
N LEU A 159 1.65 -1.98 1.43
CA LEU A 159 0.34 -2.46 1.00
C LEU A 159 -0.18 -3.39 2.08
N ARG A 160 -1.34 -3.09 2.65
CA ARG A 160 -1.99 -3.94 3.66
C ARG A 160 -3.19 -4.66 3.04
N LEU A 161 -3.19 -5.97 3.13
CA LEU A 161 -4.34 -6.84 2.85
C LEU A 161 -5.01 -7.19 4.18
N ILE A 162 -6.33 -7.04 4.28
CA ILE A 162 -7.13 -7.28 5.50
C ILE A 162 -8.30 -8.18 5.15
#